data_4c82afcd934f289a304180584bdbe15b
#
_entry.id   4c82afcd934f289a304180584bdbe15b
#
_cell.length_a   1.000
_cell.length_b   1.000
_cell.length_c   1.000
_cell.angle_alpha   90.00
_cell.angle_beta   90.00
_cell.angle_gamma   90.00
#
_symmetry.space_group_name_H-M   'P 1'
#
loop_
_entity.id
_entity.type
_entity.pdbx_description
1 polymer ?
#
loop_
_entity_poly.entity_id
_entity_poly.type
_entity_poly.pdbx_seq_one_letter_code
_entity_poly.pdbx_strand_id
1 'polypeptide(L)'
;MDGEEVWWTISSRAIALGHYPGAMRSAGAALADLCCVLLFVVIGRANHHDGGALAGLWDTFWPFAVGAVAGMAATRFWRRPTALVPTGVGVWLGTVAVGMTLRVLAGQGTAFAFILVALAFLGLFQLGWRLVWRWISGRAPWPR
;
A
#
# COMPACT_ATOMS: atom_id res chain seq x y z
N MET A 1 -10.15 45.96 -14.12
CA MET A 1 -9.99 44.62 -13.52
C MET A 1 -9.60 44.87 -12.07
N ASP A 2 -10.62 44.78 -11.22
CA ASP A 2 -10.47 45.20 -9.82
C ASP A 2 -9.67 44.15 -9.05
N GLY A 3 -8.78 44.64 -8.17
CA GLY A 3 -7.84 43.76 -7.43
C GLY A 3 -8.53 42.66 -6.60
N GLU A 4 -9.81 42.85 -6.28
CA GLU A 4 -10.62 41.83 -5.57
C GLU A 4 -10.88 40.56 -6.39
N GLU A 5 -11.10 40.67 -7.71
CA GLU A 5 -11.30 39.51 -8.57
C GLU A 5 -10.04 38.65 -8.69
N VAL A 6 -8.87 39.26 -8.66
CA VAL A 6 -7.59 38.54 -8.69
C VAL A 6 -7.38 37.75 -7.42
N TRP A 7 -7.73 38.30 -6.27
CA TRP A 7 -7.63 37.57 -4.98
C TRP A 7 -8.57 36.37 -4.89
N TRP A 8 -9.79 36.49 -5.38
CA TRP A 8 -10.73 35.36 -5.44
C TRP A 8 -10.24 34.25 -6.35
N THR A 9 -9.67 34.58 -7.49
CA THR A 9 -9.14 33.59 -8.45
C THR A 9 -7.90 32.88 -7.90
N ILE A 10 -7.03 33.60 -7.17
CA ILE A 10 -5.84 33.01 -6.54
C ILE A 10 -6.22 32.14 -5.34
N SER A 11 -7.16 32.61 -4.51
CA SER A 11 -7.59 31.84 -3.34
C SER A 11 -8.39 30.59 -3.71
N SER A 12 -9.25 30.63 -4.72
CA SER A 12 -9.98 29.47 -5.20
C SER A 12 -9.06 28.43 -5.85
N ARG A 13 -8.02 28.86 -6.57
CA ARG A 13 -6.97 27.95 -7.09
C ARG A 13 -6.10 27.38 -5.97
N ALA A 14 -5.75 28.16 -4.96
CA ALA A 14 -5.02 27.67 -3.79
C ALA A 14 -5.83 26.64 -2.98
N ILE A 15 -7.13 26.85 -2.85
CA ILE A 15 -8.04 25.90 -2.20
C ILE A 15 -8.18 24.61 -3.04
N ALA A 16 -8.32 24.74 -4.36
CA ALA A 16 -8.35 23.60 -5.27
C ALA A 16 -7.03 22.80 -5.24
N LEU A 17 -5.88 23.48 -5.21
CA LEU A 17 -4.56 22.82 -5.12
C LEU A 17 -4.29 22.25 -3.71
N GLY A 18 -4.90 22.81 -2.66
CA GLY A 18 -4.77 22.31 -1.29
C GLY A 18 -5.43 20.93 -1.04
N HIS A 19 -6.33 20.49 -1.92
CA HIS A 19 -6.94 19.16 -1.86
C HIS A 19 -6.07 18.06 -2.50
N TYR A 20 -5.15 18.39 -3.40
CA TYR A 20 -4.31 17.42 -4.12
C TYR A 20 -3.19 16.76 -3.29
N PRO A 21 -2.52 17.41 -2.32
CA PRO A 21 -1.41 16.78 -1.61
C PRO A 21 -1.81 15.53 -0.82
N GLY A 22 -3.03 15.49 -0.29
CA GLY A 22 -3.54 14.33 0.46
C GLY A 22 -3.86 13.15 -0.43
N ALA A 23 -4.54 13.37 -1.55
CA ALA A 23 -4.90 12.34 -2.52
C ALA A 23 -3.65 11.75 -3.21
N MET A 24 -2.70 12.58 -3.60
CA MET A 24 -1.43 12.12 -4.18
C MET A 24 -0.60 11.30 -3.19
N ARG A 25 -0.56 11.69 -1.92
CA ARG A 25 0.12 10.91 -0.86
C ARG A 25 -0.55 9.56 -0.63
N SER A 26 -1.87 9.52 -0.65
CA SER A 26 -2.63 8.26 -0.50
C SER A 26 -2.43 7.36 -1.70
N ALA A 27 -2.48 7.88 -2.93
CA ALA A 27 -2.23 7.11 -4.14
C ALA A 27 -0.80 6.54 -4.16
N GLY A 28 0.21 7.36 -3.85
CA GLY A 28 1.60 6.93 -3.79
C GLY A 28 1.84 5.84 -2.73
N ALA A 29 1.25 5.98 -1.55
CA ALA A 29 1.35 4.99 -0.50
C ALA A 29 0.62 3.69 -0.83
N ALA A 30 -0.56 3.76 -1.50
CA ALA A 30 -1.27 2.58 -1.98
C ALA A 30 -0.48 1.83 -3.05
N LEU A 31 0.12 2.57 -4.00
CA LEU A 31 1.00 1.99 -5.01
C LEU A 31 2.21 1.31 -4.37
N ALA A 32 2.84 1.92 -3.36
CA ALA A 32 3.95 1.31 -2.63
C ALA A 32 3.55 -0.02 -1.98
N ASP A 33 2.39 -0.08 -1.32
CA ASP A 33 1.89 -1.32 -0.71
C ASP A 33 1.59 -2.39 -1.77
N LEU A 34 0.96 -2.03 -2.90
CA LEU A 34 0.70 -2.97 -4.00
C LEU A 34 2.00 -3.42 -4.69
N CYS A 35 3.00 -2.55 -4.82
CA CYS A 35 4.32 -2.93 -5.29
C CYS A 35 5.01 -3.93 -4.35
N CYS A 36 4.85 -3.79 -3.03
CA CYS A 36 5.34 -4.78 -2.07
C CYS A 36 4.67 -6.14 -2.26
N VAL A 37 3.35 -6.17 -2.52
CA VAL A 37 2.62 -7.40 -2.84
C VAL A 37 3.12 -8.01 -4.15
N LEU A 38 3.28 -7.19 -5.19
CA LEU A 38 3.79 -7.67 -6.48
C LEU A 38 5.21 -8.26 -6.33
N LEU A 39 6.08 -7.57 -5.62
CA LEU A 39 7.45 -8.02 -5.35
C LEU A 39 7.45 -9.37 -4.61
N PHE A 40 6.60 -9.52 -3.60
CA PHE A 40 6.41 -10.77 -2.88
C PHE A 40 6.04 -11.91 -3.83
N VAL A 41 5.07 -11.69 -4.71
CA VAL A 41 4.60 -12.71 -5.66
C VAL A 41 5.66 -13.05 -6.68
N VAL A 42 6.35 -12.06 -7.25
CA VAL A 42 7.41 -12.26 -8.24
C VAL A 42 8.57 -13.06 -7.64
N ILE A 43 9.06 -12.67 -6.47
CA ILE A 43 10.17 -13.37 -5.80
C ILE A 43 9.73 -14.78 -5.35
N GLY A 44 8.52 -14.91 -4.80
CA GLY A 44 8.01 -16.20 -4.36
C GLY A 44 7.88 -17.20 -5.51
N ARG A 45 7.57 -16.75 -6.72
CA ARG A 45 7.44 -17.61 -7.90
C ARG A 45 8.73 -17.82 -8.69
N ALA A 46 9.74 -16.95 -8.52
CA ALA A 46 11.01 -17.09 -9.25
C ALA A 46 11.69 -18.46 -9.02
N ASN A 47 11.36 -19.14 -7.93
CA ASN A 47 11.88 -20.45 -7.57
C ASN A 47 11.03 -21.64 -8.08
N HIS A 48 9.91 -21.37 -8.78
CA HIS A 48 9.04 -22.39 -9.35
C HIS A 48 9.06 -22.30 -10.87
N HIS A 49 9.68 -23.30 -11.52
CA HIS A 49 9.85 -23.37 -12.98
C HIS A 49 8.61 -23.90 -13.74
N ASP A 50 7.40 -23.78 -13.17
CA ASP A 50 6.19 -24.31 -13.79
C ASP A 50 5.68 -23.37 -14.89
N GLY A 51 5.48 -23.95 -16.08
CA GLY A 51 5.03 -23.26 -17.29
C GLY A 51 3.67 -22.59 -17.11
N GLY A 52 3.64 -21.29 -17.39
CA GLY A 52 2.46 -20.42 -17.20
C GLY A 52 2.75 -19.22 -16.32
N ALA A 53 3.91 -18.58 -16.52
CA ALA A 53 4.42 -17.53 -15.65
C ALA A 53 3.42 -16.42 -15.33
N LEU A 54 2.68 -15.90 -16.32
CA LEU A 54 1.76 -14.77 -16.12
C LEU A 54 0.45 -15.16 -15.43
N ALA A 55 -0.17 -16.30 -15.83
CA ALA A 55 -1.41 -16.76 -15.22
C ALA A 55 -1.21 -17.09 -13.74
N GLY A 56 -0.17 -17.86 -13.42
CA GLY A 56 0.12 -18.17 -12.03
C GLY A 56 0.58 -16.99 -11.19
N LEU A 57 1.17 -15.94 -11.81
CA LEU A 57 1.49 -14.70 -11.12
C LEU A 57 0.20 -13.96 -10.72
N TRP A 58 -0.77 -13.89 -11.63
CA TRP A 58 -2.08 -13.31 -11.35
C TRP A 58 -2.82 -14.08 -10.26
N ASP A 59 -2.87 -15.41 -10.36
CA ASP A 59 -3.53 -16.28 -9.37
C ASP A 59 -2.99 -16.07 -7.95
N THR A 60 -1.70 -15.81 -7.82
CA THR A 60 -1.09 -15.54 -6.53
C THR A 60 -1.27 -14.08 -6.09
N PHE A 61 -1.24 -13.13 -7.02
CA PHE A 61 -1.28 -11.70 -6.74
C PHE A 61 -2.64 -11.20 -6.26
N TRP A 62 -3.73 -11.56 -6.97
CA TRP A 62 -5.04 -10.97 -6.72
C TRP A 62 -5.57 -11.17 -5.28
N PRO A 63 -5.39 -12.33 -4.60
CA PRO A 63 -5.89 -12.49 -3.24
C PRO A 63 -5.21 -11.52 -2.25
N PHE A 64 -3.90 -11.33 -2.40
CA PHE A 64 -3.14 -10.41 -1.56
C PHE A 64 -3.43 -8.94 -1.90
N ALA A 65 -3.64 -8.61 -3.16
CA ALA A 65 -4.05 -7.28 -3.58
C ALA A 65 -5.41 -6.91 -2.99
N VAL A 66 -6.39 -7.81 -3.04
CA VAL A 66 -7.70 -7.63 -2.38
C VAL A 66 -7.54 -7.50 -0.87
N GLY A 67 -6.67 -8.31 -0.26
CA GLY A 67 -6.34 -8.21 1.16
C GLY A 67 -5.74 -6.86 1.55
N ALA A 68 -4.83 -6.32 0.73
CA ALA A 68 -4.26 -5.00 0.94
C ALA A 68 -5.33 -3.90 0.87
N VAL A 69 -6.20 -3.94 -0.14
CA VAL A 69 -7.32 -2.99 -0.28
C VAL A 69 -8.28 -3.10 0.90
N ALA A 70 -8.60 -4.30 1.36
CA ALA A 70 -9.44 -4.51 2.54
C ALA A 70 -8.80 -3.92 3.81
N GLY A 71 -7.49 -4.12 4.02
CA GLY A 71 -6.74 -3.52 5.11
C GLY A 71 -6.70 -1.98 5.03
N MET A 72 -6.55 -1.43 3.82
CA MET A 72 -6.62 0.01 3.57
C MET A 72 -8.01 0.57 3.92
N ALA A 73 -9.07 -0.11 3.54
CA ALA A 73 -10.45 0.30 3.85
C ALA A 73 -10.71 0.25 5.36
N ALA A 74 -10.35 -0.85 6.02
CA ALA A 74 -10.55 -1.05 7.45
C ALA A 74 -9.84 0.01 8.31
N THR A 75 -8.64 0.42 7.90
CA THR A 75 -7.83 1.42 8.64
C THR A 75 -8.14 2.86 8.26
N ARG A 76 -9.08 3.10 7.33
CA ARG A 76 -9.30 4.42 6.75
C ARG A 76 -8.00 5.06 6.27
N PHE A 77 -7.24 4.27 5.50
CA PHE A 77 -5.90 4.56 4.99
C PHE A 77 -5.74 5.99 4.44
N TRP A 78 -6.76 6.54 3.76
CA TRP A 78 -6.74 7.89 3.19
C TRP A 78 -6.52 9.01 4.22
N ARG A 79 -6.78 8.75 5.50
CA ARG A 79 -6.58 9.73 6.57
C ARG A 79 -5.11 9.89 6.97
N ARG A 80 -4.38 8.75 7.05
CA ARG A 80 -2.98 8.71 7.48
C ARG A 80 -2.20 7.62 6.72
N PRO A 81 -1.97 7.78 5.40
CA PRO A 81 -1.45 6.70 4.54
C PRO A 81 -0.04 6.24 4.92
N THR A 82 0.78 7.14 5.45
CA THR A 82 2.17 6.85 5.84
C THR A 82 2.34 6.49 7.33
N ALA A 83 1.23 6.45 8.10
CA ALA A 83 1.30 6.08 9.49
C ALA A 83 1.64 4.58 9.65
N LEU A 84 2.56 4.28 10.58
CA LEU A 84 2.93 2.90 10.86
C LEU A 84 1.78 2.18 11.59
N VAL A 85 1.25 2.81 12.64
CA VAL A 85 0.12 2.33 13.43
C VAL A 85 -0.95 3.43 13.41
N PRO A 86 -2.22 3.10 13.17
CA PRO A 86 -2.79 1.79 12.89
C PRO A 86 -2.67 1.35 11.43
N THR A 87 -2.37 2.28 10.49
CA THR A 87 -2.53 2.08 9.05
C THR A 87 -1.60 0.98 8.50
N GLY A 88 -0.30 1.10 8.70
CA GLY A 88 0.68 0.13 8.17
C GLY A 88 0.44 -1.28 8.69
N VAL A 89 0.27 -1.41 10.01
CA VAL A 89 -0.01 -2.70 10.64
C VAL A 89 -1.34 -3.27 10.16
N GLY A 90 -2.38 -2.46 10.05
CA GLY A 90 -3.69 -2.92 9.58
C GLY A 90 -3.69 -3.33 8.10
N VAL A 91 -2.97 -2.60 7.24
CA VAL A 91 -2.81 -2.99 5.83
C VAL A 91 -2.03 -4.30 5.73
N TRP A 92 -0.92 -4.44 6.45
CA TRP A 92 -0.14 -5.68 6.49
C TRP A 92 -0.96 -6.88 6.96
N LEU A 93 -1.61 -6.78 8.12
CA LEU A 93 -2.45 -7.86 8.64
C LEU A 93 -3.63 -8.18 7.72
N GLY A 94 -4.28 -7.16 7.17
CA GLY A 94 -5.35 -7.33 6.18
C GLY A 94 -4.86 -8.04 4.92
N THR A 95 -3.69 -7.63 4.41
CA THR A 95 -3.07 -8.28 3.25
C THR A 95 -2.87 -9.77 3.48
N VAL A 96 -2.30 -10.15 4.62
CA VAL A 96 -2.02 -11.56 4.92
C VAL A 96 -3.29 -12.32 5.29
N ALA A 97 -4.11 -11.84 6.23
CA ALA A 97 -5.28 -12.56 6.71
C ALA A 97 -6.33 -12.76 5.61
N VAL A 98 -6.73 -11.68 4.93
CA VAL A 98 -7.71 -11.75 3.84
C VAL A 98 -7.10 -12.46 2.63
N GLY A 99 -5.86 -12.18 2.28
CA GLY A 99 -5.17 -12.84 1.17
C GLY A 99 -5.10 -14.36 1.35
N MET A 100 -4.71 -14.84 2.54
CA MET A 100 -4.68 -16.28 2.84
C MET A 100 -6.07 -16.91 2.82
N THR A 101 -7.08 -16.23 3.39
CA THR A 101 -8.47 -16.70 3.35
C THR A 101 -8.95 -16.86 1.92
N LEU A 102 -8.73 -15.87 1.06
CA LEU A 102 -9.13 -15.92 -0.34
C LEU A 102 -8.40 -17.03 -1.12
N ARG A 103 -7.11 -17.26 -0.82
CA ARG A 103 -6.37 -18.39 -1.41
C ARG A 103 -6.99 -19.74 -1.07
N VAL A 104 -7.37 -19.95 0.19
CA VAL A 104 -8.07 -21.18 0.61
C VAL A 104 -9.38 -21.33 -0.13
N LEU A 105 -10.19 -20.26 -0.19
CA LEU A 105 -11.48 -20.26 -0.88
C LEU A 105 -11.35 -20.50 -2.39
N ALA A 106 -10.24 -20.05 -3.00
CA ALA A 106 -9.93 -20.26 -4.41
C ALA A 106 -9.29 -21.63 -4.69
N GLY A 107 -9.23 -22.53 -3.70
CA GLY A 107 -8.61 -23.85 -3.87
C GLY A 107 -7.07 -23.83 -4.00
N GLN A 108 -6.45 -22.69 -3.76
CA GLN A 108 -4.99 -22.55 -3.79
C GLN A 108 -4.44 -22.96 -2.42
N GLY A 109 -3.66 -23.99 -2.31
CA GLY A 109 -3.13 -24.46 -1.01
C GLY A 109 -2.38 -23.37 -0.23
N THR A 110 -2.45 -23.43 1.09
CA THR A 110 -1.70 -22.56 2.01
C THR A 110 -0.88 -23.41 2.98
N ALA A 111 0.36 -23.73 2.61
CA ALA A 111 1.29 -24.39 3.51
C ALA A 111 1.66 -23.43 4.67
N PHE A 112 1.84 -23.97 5.87
CA PHE A 112 2.22 -23.16 7.04
C PHE A 112 3.50 -22.33 6.80
N ALA A 113 4.49 -22.92 6.14
CA ALA A 113 5.72 -22.22 5.75
C ALA A 113 5.44 -21.01 4.86
N PHE A 114 4.48 -21.10 3.93
CA PHE A 114 4.08 -19.99 3.07
C PHE A 114 3.44 -18.84 3.86
N ILE A 115 2.63 -19.17 4.88
CA ILE A 115 2.05 -18.16 5.78
C ILE A 115 3.15 -17.38 6.51
N LEU A 116 4.15 -18.08 7.06
CA LEU A 116 5.26 -17.46 7.76
C LEU A 116 6.09 -16.55 6.85
N VAL A 117 6.38 -17.02 5.63
CA VAL A 117 7.13 -16.23 4.64
C VAL A 117 6.33 -14.99 4.23
N ALA A 118 5.03 -15.12 3.98
CA ALA A 118 4.16 -13.99 3.65
C ALA A 118 4.10 -12.96 4.79
N LEU A 119 3.94 -13.42 6.04
CA LEU A 119 3.96 -12.53 7.20
C LEU A 119 5.28 -11.78 7.31
N ALA A 120 6.41 -12.49 7.24
CA ALA A 120 7.73 -11.88 7.38
C ALA A 120 8.04 -10.93 6.23
N PHE A 121 7.85 -11.37 4.98
CA PHE A 121 8.19 -10.58 3.80
C PHE A 121 7.29 -9.34 3.67
N LEU A 122 5.98 -9.52 3.69
CA LEU A 122 5.04 -8.40 3.57
C LEU A 122 5.16 -7.45 4.76
N GLY A 123 5.38 -7.97 5.97
CA GLY A 123 5.66 -7.14 7.14
C GLY A 123 6.91 -6.29 6.96
N LEU A 124 8.02 -6.92 6.55
CA LEU A 124 9.27 -6.22 6.33
C LEU A 124 9.14 -5.10 5.29
N PHE A 125 8.52 -5.36 4.16
CA PHE A 125 8.42 -4.39 3.07
C PHE A 125 7.32 -3.36 3.29
N GLN A 126 6.10 -3.76 3.68
CA GLN A 126 5.00 -2.81 3.90
C GLN A 126 5.21 -1.90 5.12
N LEU A 127 5.81 -2.40 6.20
CA LEU A 127 6.16 -1.57 7.35
C LEU A 127 7.49 -0.87 7.14
N GLY A 128 8.45 -1.53 6.49
CA GLY A 128 9.80 -1.04 6.25
C GLY A 128 9.81 0.27 5.47
N TRP A 129 9.08 0.37 4.34
CA TRP A 129 9.04 1.61 3.57
C TRP A 129 8.43 2.78 4.37
N ARG A 130 7.47 2.52 5.27
CA ARG A 130 6.90 3.54 6.15
C ARG A 130 7.89 4.01 7.21
N LEU A 131 8.70 3.11 7.74
CA LEU A 131 9.79 3.46 8.68
C LEU A 131 10.82 4.33 7.99
N VAL A 132 11.26 3.96 6.79
CA VAL A 132 12.20 4.74 5.97
C VAL A 132 11.62 6.12 5.66
N TRP A 133 10.34 6.17 5.25
CA TRP A 133 9.65 7.44 4.98
C TRP A 133 9.62 8.36 6.22
N ARG A 134 9.30 7.81 7.38
CA ARG A 134 9.31 8.57 8.65
C ARG A 134 10.69 9.10 8.98
N TRP A 135 11.72 8.29 8.79
CA TRP A 135 13.09 8.66 9.08
C TRP A 135 13.58 9.80 8.16
N ILE A 136 13.27 9.74 6.87
CA ILE A 136 13.60 10.79 5.90
C ILE A 136 12.79 12.07 6.17
N SER A 137 11.47 11.93 6.38
CA SER A 137 10.57 13.09 6.61
C SER A 137 10.83 13.78 7.96
N GLY A 138 11.26 13.04 8.99
CA GLY A 138 11.62 13.60 10.29
C GLY A 138 12.96 14.36 10.30
N ARG A 139 13.75 14.22 9.23
CA ARG A 139 15.02 14.95 9.05
C ARG A 139 14.91 16.22 8.21
N ALA A 140 13.78 16.44 7.56
CA ALA A 140 13.56 17.68 6.86
C ALA A 140 13.56 18.83 7.89
N PRO A 141 14.53 19.78 7.84
CA PRO A 141 14.51 20.92 8.73
C PRO A 141 13.23 21.69 8.44
N TRP A 142 12.41 21.88 9.48
CA TRP A 142 11.21 22.71 9.40
C TRP A 142 11.66 24.13 9.05
N PRO A 143 11.18 24.76 7.96
CA PRO A 143 11.41 26.18 7.75
C PRO A 143 10.76 26.95 8.89
N ARG A 144 11.57 27.70 9.64
CA ARG A 144 11.14 28.59 10.72
C ARG A 144 10.43 29.81 10.12
#